data_4f3c6f235591623f91483ba5b543dd70
#
_entry.id   4f3c6f235591623f91483ba5b543dd70
#
_cell.length_a   1.000
_cell.length_b   1.000
_cell.length_c   1.000
_cell.angle_alpha   90.00
_cell.angle_beta   90.00
_cell.angle_gamma   90.00
#
_symmetry.space_group_name_H-M   'P 1'
#
loop_
_entity.id
_entity.type
_entity.pdbx_description
1 polymer ?
#
loop_
_entity_poly.entity_id
_entity_poly.type
_entity_poly.pdbx_seq_one_letter_code
_entity_poly.pdbx_strand_id
1 'polypeptide(L)'
;MTEKSALAGTELPSSKRLLQSMLAAIFVAAILLVTVVLPAQYGIDPTGAGRLMGLTALSSAGTRTIEITDVIGGNEVIRTVEISDAGEPTPLPNPAVFQRGTEPTRTDTLQVPIGPNEETEVKVVMSTGKMILFSWEVDRGDIYSDYHGHDPALGSAFWVRYREQQAGSSGDGSLVAPFDGEHGWYWVNYNEFPVVVTLTVTGFHDGLVDYGIF
;
A
#
# COMPACT_ATOMS: atom_id res chain seq x y z
N MET A 1 8.70 50.07 -70.78
CA MET A 1 7.39 49.80 -70.17
C MET A 1 7.65 49.18 -68.81
N THR A 2 7.56 49.94 -67.74
CA THR A 2 7.82 49.59 -66.38
C THR A 2 6.52 49.72 -65.63
N GLU A 3 5.90 48.57 -65.34
CA GLU A 3 4.63 48.45 -64.60
C GLU A 3 4.94 48.62 -63.11
N LYS A 4 4.56 49.78 -62.55
CA LYS A 4 4.56 50.03 -61.13
C LYS A 4 3.38 49.32 -60.52
N SER A 5 3.60 48.14 -59.90
CA SER A 5 2.63 47.50 -59.05
C SER A 5 2.33 48.38 -57.82
N ALA A 6 1.14 48.93 -57.79
CA ALA A 6 0.64 49.73 -56.67
C ALA A 6 0.34 48.74 -55.49
N LEU A 7 1.25 48.74 -54.51
CA LEU A 7 0.94 48.19 -53.16
C LEU A 7 -0.16 49.08 -52.58
N ALA A 8 -1.37 48.55 -52.54
CA ALA A 8 -2.50 49.14 -51.83
C ALA A 8 -2.08 49.34 -50.36
N GLY A 9 -1.92 50.63 -49.99
CA GLY A 9 -1.60 51.03 -48.63
C GLY A 9 -2.71 50.59 -47.69
N THR A 10 -2.44 49.59 -46.86
CA THR A 10 -3.26 49.30 -45.70
C THR A 10 -3.20 50.49 -44.78
N GLU A 11 -4.26 51.33 -44.79
CA GLU A 11 -4.38 52.43 -43.83
C GLU A 11 -4.33 51.85 -42.42
N LEU A 12 -3.34 52.30 -41.61
CA LEU A 12 -3.23 51.90 -40.21
C LEU A 12 -4.48 52.38 -39.45
N PRO A 13 -5.04 51.54 -38.61
CA PRO A 13 -6.24 51.89 -37.83
C PRO A 13 -5.94 53.10 -36.92
N SER A 14 -6.89 54.04 -36.85
CA SER A 14 -6.74 55.20 -35.98
C SER A 14 -6.62 54.78 -34.49
N SER A 15 -5.93 55.55 -33.66
CA SER A 15 -5.76 55.30 -32.23
C SER A 15 -7.10 55.09 -31.50
N LYS A 16 -8.16 55.76 -31.96
CA LYS A 16 -9.52 55.56 -31.41
C LYS A 16 -10.08 54.18 -31.77
N ARG A 17 -9.88 53.68 -32.98
CA ARG A 17 -10.30 52.31 -33.37
C ARG A 17 -9.48 51.24 -32.66
N LEU A 18 -8.18 51.47 -32.48
CA LEU A 18 -7.33 50.57 -31.68
C LEU A 18 -7.79 50.47 -30.21
N LEU A 19 -8.07 51.63 -29.59
CA LEU A 19 -8.57 51.65 -28.22
C LEU A 19 -9.94 50.95 -28.10
N GLN A 20 -10.84 51.20 -29.06
CA GLN A 20 -12.14 50.53 -29.08
C GLN A 20 -12.04 49.00 -29.25
N SER A 21 -11.18 48.53 -30.14
CA SER A 21 -10.94 47.11 -30.35
C SER A 21 -10.30 46.44 -29.11
N MET A 22 -9.38 47.14 -28.44
CA MET A 22 -8.75 46.69 -27.22
C MET A 22 -9.76 46.56 -26.06
N LEU A 23 -10.62 47.57 -25.88
CA LEU A 23 -11.69 47.51 -24.88
C LEU A 23 -12.70 46.39 -25.17
N ALA A 24 -13.06 46.22 -26.46
CA ALA A 24 -13.93 45.12 -26.86
C ALA A 24 -13.30 43.72 -26.59
N ALA A 25 -11.99 43.60 -26.90
CA ALA A 25 -11.26 42.36 -26.62
C ALA A 25 -11.17 42.04 -25.11
N ILE A 26 -10.90 43.05 -24.29
CA ILE A 26 -10.87 42.89 -22.81
C ILE A 26 -12.26 42.47 -22.30
N PHE A 27 -13.32 43.07 -22.82
CA PHE A 27 -14.70 42.71 -22.43
C PHE A 27 -15.04 41.29 -22.81
N VAL A 28 -14.71 40.85 -24.01
CA VAL A 28 -14.91 39.45 -24.45
C VAL A 28 -14.07 38.47 -23.61
N ALA A 29 -12.80 38.83 -23.35
CA ALA A 29 -11.94 38.01 -22.49
C ALA A 29 -12.47 37.87 -21.06
N ALA A 30 -13.02 38.95 -20.49
CA ALA A 30 -13.66 38.90 -19.16
C ALA A 30 -14.89 38.00 -19.15
N ILE A 31 -15.74 38.06 -20.18
CA ILE A 31 -16.88 37.13 -20.32
C ILE A 31 -16.40 35.70 -20.40
N LEU A 32 -15.45 35.39 -21.27
CA LEU A 32 -14.90 34.02 -21.40
C LEU A 32 -14.25 33.53 -20.11
N LEU A 33 -13.55 34.39 -19.39
CA LEU A 33 -12.96 34.05 -18.10
C LEU A 33 -14.04 33.60 -17.12
N VAL A 34 -15.13 34.38 -17.00
CA VAL A 34 -16.17 34.13 -16.00
C VAL A 34 -17.11 32.99 -16.40
N THR A 35 -17.41 32.85 -17.70
CA THR A 35 -18.39 31.85 -18.17
C THR A 35 -17.79 30.54 -18.60
N VAL A 36 -16.50 30.49 -18.94
CA VAL A 36 -15.84 29.29 -19.46
C VAL A 36 -14.66 28.86 -18.56
N VAL A 37 -13.68 29.76 -18.38
CA VAL A 37 -12.40 29.40 -17.72
C VAL A 37 -12.62 29.09 -16.23
N LEU A 38 -13.29 29.98 -15.50
CA LEU A 38 -13.56 29.75 -14.07
C LEU A 38 -14.39 28.49 -13.81
N PRO A 39 -15.50 28.23 -14.54
CA PRO A 39 -16.22 26.99 -14.39
C PRO A 39 -15.41 25.73 -14.76
N ALA A 40 -14.68 25.77 -15.86
CA ALA A 40 -13.95 24.63 -16.38
C ALA A 40 -12.71 24.27 -15.56
N GLN A 41 -11.98 25.27 -15.07
CA GLN A 41 -10.72 25.06 -14.35
C GLN A 41 -10.87 25.01 -12.83
N TYR A 42 -11.80 25.80 -12.29
CA TYR A 42 -11.93 25.99 -10.83
C TYR A 42 -13.30 25.61 -10.27
N GLY A 43 -14.26 25.17 -11.10
CA GLY A 43 -15.62 24.87 -10.65
C GLY A 43 -16.42 26.12 -10.19
N ILE A 44 -15.88 27.32 -10.34
CA ILE A 44 -16.48 28.57 -9.91
C ILE A 44 -17.40 29.08 -11.02
N ASP A 45 -18.69 28.96 -10.85
CA ASP A 45 -19.70 29.34 -11.85
C ASP A 45 -20.69 30.39 -11.30
N PRO A 46 -20.30 31.67 -11.24
CA PRO A 46 -21.16 32.73 -10.72
C PRO A 46 -22.35 33.06 -11.60
N THR A 47 -22.31 32.67 -12.88
CA THR A 47 -23.35 32.94 -13.86
C THR A 47 -24.31 31.78 -14.10
N GLY A 48 -23.96 30.56 -13.69
CA GLY A 48 -24.67 29.32 -14.02
C GLY A 48 -24.45 28.84 -15.44
N ALA A 49 -23.72 29.59 -16.26
CA ALA A 49 -23.44 29.24 -17.65
C ALA A 49 -22.53 28.02 -17.78
N GLY A 50 -21.54 27.90 -16.90
CA GLY A 50 -20.64 26.76 -16.83
C GLY A 50 -21.37 25.45 -16.56
N ARG A 51 -22.33 25.46 -15.65
CA ARG A 51 -23.17 24.30 -15.33
C ARG A 51 -24.06 23.91 -16.49
N LEU A 52 -24.68 24.90 -17.13
CA LEU A 52 -25.53 24.68 -18.29
C LEU A 52 -24.76 24.05 -19.46
N MET A 53 -23.50 24.43 -19.64
CA MET A 53 -22.60 23.89 -20.67
C MET A 53 -21.84 22.62 -20.23
N GLY A 54 -22.03 22.12 -19.01
CA GLY A 54 -21.32 20.97 -18.47
C GLY A 54 -19.84 21.24 -18.12
N LEU A 55 -19.40 22.51 -18.12
CA LEU A 55 -18.00 22.87 -17.90
C LEU A 55 -17.55 22.67 -16.45
N THR A 56 -18.47 22.79 -15.48
CA THR A 56 -18.17 22.53 -14.07
C THR A 56 -17.77 21.07 -13.79
N ALA A 57 -18.22 20.13 -14.65
CA ALA A 57 -17.80 18.74 -14.59
C ALA A 57 -16.32 18.54 -14.96
N LEU A 58 -15.72 19.45 -15.70
CA LEU A 58 -14.30 19.38 -16.05
C LEU A 58 -13.40 19.71 -14.87
N SER A 59 -13.81 20.61 -13.98
CA SER A 59 -13.07 20.95 -12.76
C SER A 59 -13.13 19.83 -11.72
N SER A 60 -14.26 19.12 -11.65
CA SER A 60 -14.41 17.92 -10.81
C SER A 60 -13.76 16.68 -11.43
N ALA A 61 -13.52 16.67 -12.73
CA ALA A 61 -12.74 15.62 -13.41
C ALA A 61 -11.24 15.67 -13.05
N GLY A 62 -10.79 16.74 -12.36
CA GLY A 62 -9.42 16.84 -11.83
C GLY A 62 -9.17 16.00 -10.59
N THR A 63 -10.21 15.63 -9.82
CA THR A 63 -10.04 14.75 -8.66
C THR A 63 -10.03 13.30 -9.12
N ARG A 64 -8.85 12.77 -9.40
CA ARG A 64 -8.68 11.34 -9.66
C ARG A 64 -8.64 10.61 -8.32
N THR A 65 -9.36 9.52 -8.24
CA THR A 65 -9.36 8.64 -7.06
C THR A 65 -8.84 7.26 -7.43
N ILE A 66 -8.22 6.60 -6.45
CA ILE A 66 -7.86 5.20 -6.53
C ILE A 66 -8.47 4.47 -5.33
N GLU A 67 -8.84 3.22 -5.53
CA GLU A 67 -9.19 2.34 -4.42
C GLU A 67 -7.94 1.65 -3.92
N ILE A 68 -7.69 1.75 -2.62
CA ILE A 68 -6.59 1.06 -1.93
C ILE A 68 -7.23 0.03 -1.00
N THR A 69 -6.78 -1.21 -1.14
CA THR A 69 -7.17 -2.29 -0.22
C THR A 69 -6.10 -2.43 0.85
N ASP A 70 -6.45 -2.12 2.10
CA ASP A 70 -5.62 -2.43 3.26
C ASP A 70 -5.98 -3.81 3.78
N VAL A 71 -5.01 -4.69 3.89
CA VAL A 71 -5.17 -6.00 4.53
C VAL A 71 -4.42 -5.97 5.85
N ILE A 72 -5.13 -5.77 6.95
CA ILE A 72 -4.55 -5.70 8.29
C ILE A 72 -5.21 -6.76 9.16
N GLY A 73 -4.41 -7.69 9.66
CA GLY A 73 -4.90 -8.77 10.53
C GLY A 73 -5.94 -9.67 9.86
N GLY A 74 -5.83 -9.86 8.54
CA GLY A 74 -6.78 -10.68 7.76
C GLY A 74 -8.11 -9.99 7.41
N ASN A 75 -8.28 -8.74 7.80
CA ASN A 75 -9.43 -7.94 7.41
C ASN A 75 -9.08 -7.04 6.23
N GLU A 76 -9.91 -7.08 5.19
CA GLU A 76 -9.82 -6.19 4.05
C GLU A 76 -10.65 -4.94 4.30
N VAL A 77 -10.01 -3.78 4.17
CA VAL A 77 -10.67 -2.47 4.21
C VAL A 77 -10.36 -1.73 2.91
N ILE A 78 -11.38 -1.55 2.08
CA ILE A 78 -11.26 -0.79 0.84
C ILE A 78 -11.51 0.69 1.17
N ARG A 79 -10.60 1.55 0.73
CA ARG A 79 -10.70 3.01 0.89
C ARG A 79 -10.42 3.71 -0.42
N THR A 80 -11.26 4.71 -0.70
CA THR A 80 -11.06 5.62 -1.82
C THR A 80 -10.13 6.74 -1.38
N VAL A 81 -9.04 6.94 -2.11
CA VAL A 81 -8.03 7.98 -1.86
C VAL A 81 -7.99 8.91 -3.06
N GLU A 82 -8.00 10.22 -2.79
CA GLU A 82 -7.80 11.23 -3.81
C GLU A 82 -6.33 11.26 -4.22
N ILE A 83 -6.08 11.23 -5.54
CA ILE A 83 -4.73 11.39 -6.08
C ILE A 83 -4.43 12.87 -6.12
N SER A 84 -3.39 13.31 -5.42
CA SER A 84 -2.92 14.68 -5.43
C SER A 84 -2.51 15.13 -6.83
N ASP A 85 -2.49 16.43 -7.05
CA ASP A 85 -1.99 17.01 -8.30
C ASP A 85 -0.56 16.57 -8.60
N ALA A 86 -0.18 16.61 -9.88
CA ALA A 86 1.11 16.13 -10.34
C ALA A 86 2.26 16.83 -9.58
N GLY A 87 3.07 16.04 -8.90
CA GLY A 87 4.22 16.50 -8.13
C GLY A 87 4.02 16.52 -6.61
N GLU A 88 2.78 16.45 -6.12
CA GLU A 88 2.51 16.35 -4.70
C GLU A 88 2.27 14.90 -4.29
N PRO A 89 2.92 14.40 -3.23
CA PRO A 89 2.71 13.04 -2.76
C PRO A 89 1.32 12.90 -2.14
N THR A 90 0.62 11.84 -2.51
CA THR A 90 -0.65 11.47 -1.85
C THR A 90 -0.34 10.89 -0.47
N PRO A 91 -0.86 11.45 0.63
CA PRO A 91 -0.62 10.92 1.96
C PRO A 91 -1.17 9.50 2.12
N LEU A 92 -0.47 8.66 2.86
CA LEU A 92 -1.00 7.34 3.22
C LEU A 92 -2.27 7.49 4.05
N PRO A 93 -3.39 6.87 3.64
CA PRO A 93 -4.65 7.00 4.33
C PRO A 93 -4.68 6.26 5.68
N ASN A 94 -3.79 5.26 5.85
CA ASN A 94 -3.63 4.52 7.10
C ASN A 94 -2.16 4.47 7.49
N PRO A 95 -1.77 5.11 8.59
CA PRO A 95 -0.39 5.11 9.06
C PRO A 95 0.09 3.70 9.46
N ALA A 96 -0.80 2.73 9.71
CA ALA A 96 -0.43 1.35 10.00
C ALA A 96 0.17 0.61 8.79
N VAL A 97 -0.04 1.10 7.56
CA VAL A 97 0.57 0.53 6.34
C VAL A 97 2.09 0.72 6.33
N PHE A 98 2.57 1.81 6.92
CA PHE A 98 3.99 2.06 7.09
C PHE A 98 4.29 2.29 8.58
N GLN A 99 5.06 1.39 9.17
CA GLN A 99 5.56 1.51 10.54
C GLN A 99 7.07 1.65 10.50
N ARG A 100 7.56 2.73 11.08
CA ARG A 100 9.00 2.91 11.29
C ARG A 100 9.43 2.01 12.45
N GLY A 101 10.28 1.02 12.17
CA GLY A 101 10.92 0.24 13.21
C GLY A 101 11.87 1.13 14.05
N THR A 102 11.89 0.93 15.35
CA THR A 102 12.88 1.52 16.27
C THR A 102 14.19 0.73 16.26
N GLU A 103 14.10 -0.53 15.90
CA GLU A 103 15.18 -1.50 15.78
C GLU A 103 15.37 -1.90 14.31
N PRO A 104 16.59 -2.22 13.88
CA PRO A 104 16.80 -2.78 12.55
C PRO A 104 16.12 -4.14 12.43
N THR A 105 15.68 -4.47 11.21
CA THR A 105 15.23 -5.84 10.91
C THR A 105 16.38 -6.82 11.05
N ARG A 106 16.06 -8.04 11.49
CA ARG A 106 17.01 -9.16 11.55
C ARG A 106 16.51 -10.32 10.73
N THR A 107 17.43 -11.20 10.35
CA THR A 107 17.13 -12.48 9.70
C THR A 107 17.84 -13.57 10.47
N ASP A 108 17.04 -14.54 10.94
CA ASP A 108 17.56 -15.74 11.58
C ASP A 108 17.17 -16.97 10.74
N THR A 109 18.09 -17.90 10.58
CA THR A 109 17.86 -19.18 9.94
C THR A 109 18.26 -20.29 10.88
N LEU A 110 17.38 -21.25 11.09
CA LEU A 110 17.58 -22.39 11.95
C LEU A 110 17.34 -23.69 11.19
N GLN A 111 18.20 -24.68 11.39
CA GLN A 111 18.00 -26.05 10.91
C GLN A 111 17.66 -26.94 12.09
N VAL A 112 16.51 -27.57 12.04
CA VAL A 112 15.95 -28.41 13.12
C VAL A 112 15.85 -29.85 12.63
N PRO A 113 16.76 -30.72 13.06
CA PRO A 113 16.64 -32.13 12.77
C PRO A 113 15.58 -32.76 13.66
N ILE A 114 14.65 -33.54 13.07
CA ILE A 114 13.55 -34.21 13.75
C ILE A 114 13.60 -35.68 13.38
N GLY A 115 13.85 -36.55 14.36
CA GLY A 115 13.87 -38.01 14.17
C GLY A 115 12.47 -38.60 13.90
N PRO A 116 12.39 -39.90 13.57
CA PRO A 116 11.10 -40.58 13.40
C PRO A 116 10.25 -40.51 14.67
N ASN A 117 9.00 -40.08 14.55
CA ASN A 117 8.04 -39.91 15.65
C ASN A 117 8.49 -38.95 16.75
N GLU A 118 9.42 -38.07 16.46
CA GLU A 118 9.81 -36.99 17.35
C GLU A 118 9.02 -35.71 17.03
N GLU A 119 8.94 -34.85 18.02
CA GLU A 119 8.29 -33.58 17.97
C GLU A 119 9.19 -32.47 18.52
N THR A 120 8.96 -31.24 18.05
CA THR A 120 9.76 -30.08 18.46
C THR A 120 8.94 -28.80 18.33
N GLU A 121 9.39 -27.78 19.01
CA GLU A 121 8.78 -26.47 18.97
C GLU A 121 9.83 -25.37 18.82
N VAL A 122 9.61 -24.45 17.88
CA VAL A 122 10.43 -23.27 17.68
C VAL A 122 9.55 -22.02 17.69
N LYS A 123 9.92 -21.06 18.51
CA LYS A 123 9.19 -19.81 18.71
C LYS A 123 10.01 -18.59 18.32
N VAL A 124 9.31 -17.57 17.88
CA VAL A 124 9.80 -16.21 17.62
C VAL A 124 9.29 -15.32 18.74
N VAL A 125 10.17 -14.67 19.47
CA VAL A 125 9.82 -13.70 20.51
C VAL A 125 9.49 -12.37 19.87
N MET A 126 8.26 -11.89 20.10
CA MET A 126 7.76 -10.66 19.42
C MET A 126 6.92 -9.82 20.38
N SER A 127 7.06 -8.50 20.24
CA SER A 127 6.12 -7.54 20.83
C SER A 127 4.93 -7.26 19.90
N THR A 128 3.80 -6.92 20.49
CA THR A 128 2.56 -6.57 19.79
C THR A 128 2.80 -5.59 18.63
N GLY A 129 2.21 -5.88 17.48
CA GLY A 129 2.29 -5.04 16.28
C GLY A 129 3.60 -5.17 15.48
N LYS A 130 4.59 -5.89 15.99
CA LYS A 130 5.80 -6.22 15.22
C LYS A 130 5.47 -7.23 14.13
N MET A 131 6.17 -7.13 13.01
CA MET A 131 5.93 -7.96 11.84
C MET A 131 7.15 -8.79 11.48
N ILE A 132 6.89 -10.04 11.09
CA ILE A 132 7.87 -10.92 10.47
C ILE A 132 7.34 -11.47 9.14
N LEU A 133 8.27 -11.82 8.27
CA LEU A 133 8.10 -12.76 7.16
C LEU A 133 8.79 -14.05 7.54
N PHE A 134 8.22 -15.18 7.14
CA PHE A 134 8.82 -16.48 7.42
C PHE A 134 8.69 -17.41 6.23
N SER A 135 9.62 -18.35 6.15
CA SER A 135 9.51 -19.55 5.33
C SER A 135 10.13 -20.73 6.07
N TRP A 136 9.53 -21.89 5.91
CA TRP A 136 10.15 -23.15 6.34
C TRP A 136 9.98 -24.22 5.26
N GLU A 137 10.95 -25.11 5.18
CA GLU A 137 10.92 -26.23 4.27
C GLU A 137 11.54 -27.49 4.93
N VAL A 138 11.08 -28.64 4.51
CA VAL A 138 11.59 -29.94 4.94
C VAL A 138 12.47 -30.49 3.82
N ASP A 139 13.61 -31.05 4.14
CA ASP A 139 14.53 -31.64 3.18
C ASP A 139 13.92 -32.83 2.41
N ARG A 140 12.95 -33.51 2.99
CA ARG A 140 12.23 -34.65 2.40
C ARG A 140 10.99 -35.04 3.20
N GLY A 141 10.00 -35.61 2.50
CA GLY A 141 8.74 -36.04 3.11
C GLY A 141 7.86 -34.86 3.51
N ASP A 142 6.82 -35.17 4.25
CA ASP A 142 5.88 -34.21 4.82
C ASP A 142 5.88 -34.33 6.35
N ILE A 143 5.61 -33.23 7.04
CA ILE A 143 5.49 -33.21 8.50
C ILE A 143 4.17 -32.54 8.90
N TYR A 144 3.70 -32.86 10.11
CA TYR A 144 2.67 -32.06 10.76
C TYR A 144 3.23 -30.73 11.22
N SER A 145 2.48 -29.66 11.07
CA SER A 145 2.83 -28.35 11.64
C SER A 145 1.61 -27.66 12.24
N ASP A 146 1.81 -27.06 13.42
CA ASP A 146 0.85 -26.20 14.12
C ASP A 146 1.52 -24.84 14.37
N TYR A 147 1.10 -23.82 13.62
CA TYR A 147 1.57 -22.45 13.78
C TYR A 147 0.67 -21.74 14.78
N HIS A 148 1.22 -21.39 15.93
CA HIS A 148 0.48 -20.79 17.01
C HIS A 148 1.35 -19.83 17.84
N GLY A 149 0.69 -19.03 18.70
CA GLY A 149 1.34 -18.14 19.63
C GLY A 149 0.79 -18.30 21.03
N HIS A 150 1.61 -18.03 22.04
CA HIS A 150 1.23 -17.99 23.45
C HIS A 150 2.00 -16.87 24.17
N ASP A 151 1.43 -16.41 25.27
CA ASP A 151 2.11 -15.51 26.19
C ASP A 151 2.55 -16.32 27.43
N PRO A 152 3.87 -16.52 27.64
CA PRO A 152 4.37 -17.26 28.79
C PRO A 152 3.92 -16.69 30.14
N ALA A 153 3.65 -15.37 30.20
CA ALA A 153 3.19 -14.70 31.43
C ALA A 153 1.75 -15.11 31.80
N LEU A 154 0.94 -15.57 30.84
CA LEU A 154 -0.45 -16.00 31.05
C LEU A 154 -0.57 -17.53 31.28
N GLY A 155 0.55 -18.25 31.19
CA GLY A 155 0.60 -19.70 31.38
C GLY A 155 0.02 -20.49 30.21
N SER A 156 0.00 -21.82 30.35
CA SER A 156 -0.37 -22.76 29.27
C SER A 156 -1.86 -22.72 28.85
N ALA A 157 -2.71 -22.01 29.58
CA ALA A 157 -4.14 -21.91 29.27
C ALA A 157 -4.43 -20.92 28.12
N PHE A 158 -3.50 -20.02 27.81
CA PHE A 158 -3.67 -19.02 26.76
C PHE A 158 -2.74 -19.32 25.58
N TRP A 159 -3.35 -19.66 24.45
CA TRP A 159 -2.67 -19.79 23.16
C TRP A 159 -3.64 -19.53 22.01
N VAL A 160 -3.11 -19.09 20.88
CA VAL A 160 -3.88 -18.76 19.67
C VAL A 160 -3.29 -19.53 18.50
N ARG A 161 -4.10 -20.34 17.83
CA ARG A 161 -3.70 -21.03 16.61
C ARG A 161 -3.88 -20.11 15.40
N TYR A 162 -2.85 -19.97 14.59
CA TYR A 162 -2.88 -19.23 13.32
C TYR A 162 -3.16 -20.16 12.15
N ARG A 163 -2.50 -21.31 12.13
CA ARG A 163 -2.65 -22.31 11.07
C ARG A 163 -2.27 -23.70 11.57
N GLU A 164 -3.01 -24.68 11.12
CA GLU A 164 -2.69 -26.09 11.28
C GLU A 164 -2.56 -26.76 9.90
N GLN A 165 -1.58 -27.63 9.75
CA GLN A 165 -1.34 -28.36 8.51
C GLN A 165 -1.00 -29.81 8.87
N GLN A 166 -1.87 -30.75 8.46
CA GLN A 166 -1.75 -32.17 8.83
C GLN A 166 -0.56 -32.86 8.15
N ALA A 167 -0.21 -32.43 6.95
CA ALA A 167 0.95 -32.88 6.21
C ALA A 167 1.41 -31.78 5.25
N GLY A 168 2.69 -31.46 5.25
CA GLY A 168 3.27 -30.47 4.35
C GLY A 168 4.78 -30.46 4.39
N SER A 169 5.38 -30.15 3.26
CA SER A 169 6.83 -30.07 3.10
C SER A 169 7.37 -28.64 3.21
N SER A 170 6.47 -27.64 3.27
CA SER A 170 6.86 -26.23 3.38
C SER A 170 5.72 -25.34 3.86
N GLY A 171 6.08 -24.15 4.31
CA GLY A 171 5.13 -23.08 4.62
C GLY A 171 5.82 -21.72 4.58
N ASP A 172 5.09 -20.73 4.12
CA ASP A 172 5.54 -19.34 4.06
C ASP A 172 4.41 -18.38 4.46
N GLY A 173 4.78 -17.17 4.84
CA GLY A 173 3.81 -16.16 5.20
C GLY A 173 4.37 -14.98 5.96
N SER A 174 3.46 -14.21 6.54
CA SER A 174 3.76 -13.09 7.43
C SER A 174 2.92 -13.19 8.70
N LEU A 175 3.43 -12.63 9.78
CA LEU A 175 2.69 -12.43 11.02
C LEU A 175 2.91 -11.00 11.50
N VAL A 176 1.83 -10.33 11.87
CA VAL A 176 1.86 -9.18 12.76
C VAL A 176 1.45 -9.69 14.14
N ALA A 177 2.34 -9.60 15.13
CA ALA A 177 2.09 -10.16 16.46
C ALA A 177 0.83 -9.53 17.10
N PRO A 178 -0.20 -10.30 17.41
CA PRO A 178 -1.43 -9.79 18.00
C PRO A 178 -1.30 -9.48 19.50
N PHE A 179 -0.26 -10.00 20.15
CA PHE A 179 0.08 -9.80 21.57
C PHE A 179 1.59 -9.97 21.77
N ASP A 180 2.11 -9.47 22.90
CA ASP A 180 3.47 -9.74 23.33
C ASP A 180 3.60 -11.23 23.69
N GLY A 181 4.60 -11.92 23.13
CA GLY A 181 4.74 -13.33 23.42
C GLY A 181 5.62 -14.08 22.44
N GLU A 182 5.39 -15.35 22.38
CA GLU A 182 6.13 -16.33 21.60
C GLU A 182 5.22 -16.92 20.52
N HIS A 183 5.62 -16.73 19.25
CA HIS A 183 4.83 -17.09 18.08
C HIS A 183 5.65 -18.01 17.19
N GLY A 184 5.15 -19.21 16.89
CA GLY A 184 5.97 -20.14 16.11
C GLY A 184 5.31 -21.47 15.85
N TRP A 185 6.13 -22.44 15.58
CA TRP A 185 5.71 -23.73 15.05
C TRP A 185 6.00 -24.84 16.03
N TYR A 186 5.02 -25.72 16.15
CA TYR A 186 5.17 -27.06 16.66
C TYR A 186 5.17 -28.00 15.45
N TRP A 187 6.18 -28.86 15.34
CA TRP A 187 6.33 -29.82 14.26
C TRP A 187 6.39 -31.24 14.80
N VAL A 188 5.77 -32.19 14.08
CA VAL A 188 5.86 -33.62 14.36
C VAL A 188 6.26 -34.35 13.09
N ASN A 189 7.28 -35.19 13.20
CA ASN A 189 7.72 -36.05 12.11
C ASN A 189 7.09 -37.46 12.24
N TYR A 190 6.02 -37.72 11.50
CA TYR A 190 5.40 -39.03 11.42
C TYR A 190 6.04 -39.99 10.41
N ASN A 191 7.14 -39.58 9.72
CA ASN A 191 7.86 -40.44 8.80
C ASN A 191 8.69 -41.49 9.59
N GLU A 192 9.02 -42.60 8.91
CA GLU A 192 9.93 -43.64 9.46
C GLU A 192 11.41 -43.27 9.33
N PHE A 193 11.71 -42.06 8.83
CA PHE A 193 13.06 -41.53 8.62
C PHE A 193 13.19 -40.11 9.22
N PRO A 194 14.42 -39.71 9.59
CA PRO A 194 14.65 -38.36 10.08
C PRO A 194 14.50 -37.35 8.95
N VAL A 195 14.07 -36.14 9.31
CA VAL A 195 13.93 -34.99 8.43
C VAL A 195 14.67 -33.79 9.03
N VAL A 196 14.94 -32.79 8.19
CA VAL A 196 15.48 -31.50 8.65
C VAL A 196 14.57 -30.38 8.19
N VAL A 197 14.01 -29.63 9.13
CA VAL A 197 13.27 -28.40 8.85
C VAL A 197 14.25 -27.25 8.81
N THR A 198 14.27 -26.50 7.70
CA THR A 198 14.99 -25.24 7.60
C THR A 198 13.98 -24.11 7.74
N LEU A 199 14.06 -23.36 8.86
CA LEU A 199 13.23 -22.20 9.14
C LEU A 199 14.03 -20.92 8.89
N THR A 200 13.47 -19.99 8.13
CA THR A 200 14.00 -18.62 7.99
C THR A 200 12.94 -17.62 8.44
N VAL A 201 13.32 -16.70 9.32
CA VAL A 201 12.48 -15.61 9.83
C VAL A 201 13.17 -14.29 9.60
N THR A 202 12.49 -13.35 8.98
CA THR A 202 12.99 -11.99 8.72
C THR A 202 11.98 -10.95 9.20
N GLY A 203 12.44 -9.96 9.95
CA GLY A 203 11.56 -8.88 10.40
C GLY A 203 11.96 -8.28 11.74
N PHE A 204 10.96 -7.81 12.48
CA PHE A 204 11.14 -7.14 13.78
C PHE A 204 10.80 -8.12 14.91
N HIS A 205 11.79 -8.85 15.36
CA HIS A 205 11.66 -9.81 16.47
C HIS A 205 12.90 -9.81 17.37
N ASP A 206 12.74 -10.27 18.60
CA ASP A 206 13.79 -10.25 19.61
C ASP A 206 14.74 -11.47 19.50
N GLY A 207 14.26 -12.57 18.95
CA GLY A 207 15.03 -13.78 18.72
C GLY A 207 14.18 -15.00 18.46
N LEU A 208 14.86 -16.14 18.28
CA LEU A 208 14.25 -17.46 18.20
C LEU A 208 14.51 -18.21 19.52
N VAL A 209 13.53 -18.98 19.96
CA VAL A 209 13.61 -19.95 21.05
C VAL A 209 13.37 -21.33 20.45
N ASP A 210 14.35 -22.21 20.58
CA ASP A 210 14.25 -23.62 20.20
C ASP A 210 14.05 -24.43 21.48
N TYR A 211 12.90 -25.06 21.63
CA TYR A 211 12.57 -25.87 22.80
C TYR A 211 13.18 -27.29 22.76
N GLY A 212 13.83 -27.63 21.64
CA GLY A 212 14.44 -28.92 21.44
C GLY A 212 13.44 -30.02 21.07
N ILE A 213 13.93 -31.25 21.08
CA ILE A 213 13.14 -32.45 20.79
C ILE A 213 12.52 -32.98 22.11
N PHE A 214 11.27 -33.40 22.07
CA PHE A 214 10.54 -33.98 23.19
C PHE A 214 9.52 -35.03 22.76
#